data_dbc7b750c81b3124bbd5d616b6d7285c
#
_entry.id   dbc7b750c81b3124bbd5d616b6d7285c
#
_cell.length_a   1.000
_cell.length_b   1.000
_cell.length_c   1.000
_cell.angle_alpha   90.00
_cell.angle_beta   90.00
_cell.angle_gamma   90.00
#
_symmetry.space_group_name_H-M   'P 1'
#
loop_
_entity.id
_entity.type
_entity.pdbx_description
1 polymer ?
#
loop_
_entity_poly.entity_id
_entity_poly.type
_entity_poly.pdbx_seq_one_letter_code
_entity_poly.pdbx_strand_id
1 'polypeptide(L)'
;MQNIGKIVQIIGAVVDISFPKNSLPRLLNAIEIDNHGTKLTVEVAQHIGDDVVRCIAMSTTDGLVRGMDAIDTGSPIKVPVGRETLGRIFNLLGEPVDEKEAPQTEERWPIHREAPSYEEQTAASEVLETGIKVIDLIAPYLKGGKIGLFGGAGVGKTVLIQELINNVANQHGGISVFTGVGERTREGNDLYNEMKESGVLDKTVLVYGQMNEPPGARMRVGLSGLTMAEYFRDVEGQDVLLFIDNIFRFTQAGSEVSALLGRMPSAVGYQPTLATEMGALQERITSTNKGSITSVQAVYVPADDLTDPAPATTFAHLDATTVLSRQIASLGIYPAVDPLESTSRILSPEVVGEEHYQVARSVQSILQRYRELQDIIAIMGMDELSDEDKLIVNRARKIQRFLSQPFSVAEQFTGMKGTYVPIRETIRGFKEIIEGLHDDLPESAFLFVGTIDEAIEKAKASKGDE
;
A
#
# COMPACT_ATOMS: atom_id res chain seq x y z
N MET A 1 25.67 30.44 14.46
CA MET A 1 25.00 30.51 15.79
C MET A 1 23.73 29.72 15.68
N GLN A 2 23.43 28.88 16.67
CA GLN A 2 22.14 28.19 16.77
C GLN A 2 21.01 29.21 16.97
N ASN A 3 19.93 29.04 16.26
CA ASN A 3 18.70 29.83 16.45
C ASN A 3 17.88 29.17 17.57
N ILE A 4 17.87 29.78 18.73
CA ILE A 4 17.22 29.24 19.93
C ILE A 4 15.99 30.09 20.27
N GLY A 5 14.84 29.46 20.34
CA GLY A 5 13.59 30.04 20.80
C GLY A 5 13.23 29.60 22.22
N LYS A 6 12.14 30.15 22.71
CA LYS A 6 11.55 29.83 24.02
C LYS A 6 10.08 29.41 23.88
N ILE A 7 9.70 28.36 24.55
CA ILE A 7 8.29 27.93 24.61
C ILE A 7 7.47 29.01 25.32
N VAL A 8 6.40 29.46 24.68
CA VAL A 8 5.49 30.48 25.25
C VAL A 8 4.12 29.90 25.59
N GLN A 9 3.68 28.85 24.91
CA GLN A 9 2.39 28.21 25.17
C GLN A 9 2.41 26.73 24.76
N ILE A 10 1.70 25.90 25.53
CA ILE A 10 1.52 24.47 25.23
C ILE A 10 0.03 24.17 25.36
N ILE A 11 -0.58 23.68 24.27
CA ILE A 11 -1.98 23.24 24.24
C ILE A 11 -2.02 21.84 23.60
N GLY A 12 -2.05 20.79 24.41
CA GLY A 12 -2.00 19.42 23.90
C GLY A 12 -0.78 19.18 23.03
N ALA A 13 -0.98 18.78 21.78
CA ALA A 13 0.10 18.54 20.82
C ALA A 13 0.59 19.80 20.11
N VAL A 14 0.07 20.97 20.44
CA VAL A 14 0.47 22.26 19.85
C VAL A 14 1.42 22.97 20.80
N VAL A 15 2.55 23.42 20.28
CA VAL A 15 3.58 24.16 21.03
C VAL A 15 3.86 25.47 20.31
N ASP A 16 3.65 26.60 20.99
CA ASP A 16 3.98 27.92 20.48
C ASP A 16 5.35 28.35 21.02
N ILE A 17 6.22 28.78 20.12
CA ILE A 17 7.62 29.11 20.42
C ILE A 17 7.93 30.50 19.88
N SER A 18 8.49 31.36 20.73
CA SER A 18 9.00 32.65 20.30
C SER A 18 10.48 32.57 19.92
N PHE A 19 10.83 33.25 18.85
CA PHE A 19 12.22 33.34 18.37
C PHE A 19 12.69 34.78 18.38
N PRO A 20 14.01 35.02 18.34
CA PRO A 20 14.55 36.35 18.19
C PRO A 20 14.01 37.05 16.94
N LYS A 21 13.90 38.36 17.00
CA LYS A 21 13.41 39.19 15.90
C LYS A 21 14.18 38.90 14.60
N ASN A 22 13.45 38.73 13.50
CA ASN A 22 13.97 38.37 12.17
C ASN A 22 14.66 37.01 12.09
N SER A 23 14.40 36.10 13.04
CA SER A 23 14.99 34.77 13.09
C SER A 23 13.93 33.66 13.16
N LEU A 24 12.73 33.92 12.60
CA LEU A 24 11.67 32.90 12.57
C LEU A 24 12.10 31.69 11.74
N PRO A 25 11.90 30.48 12.27
CA PRO A 25 12.05 29.26 11.48
C PRO A 25 11.11 29.25 10.28
N ARG A 26 11.55 28.64 9.20
CA ARG A 26 10.67 28.43 8.04
C ARG A 26 9.57 27.42 8.37
N LEU A 27 8.47 27.50 7.65
CA LEU A 27 7.42 26.49 7.71
C LEU A 27 8.03 25.11 7.43
N LEU A 28 7.54 24.09 8.14
CA LEU A 28 7.98 22.70 8.07
C LEU A 28 9.36 22.42 8.69
N ASN A 29 10.08 23.41 9.19
CA ASN A 29 11.31 23.16 9.92
C ASN A 29 11.05 22.29 11.15
N ALA A 30 11.98 21.39 11.43
CA ALA A 30 12.04 20.64 12.67
C ALA A 30 12.69 21.48 13.76
N ILE A 31 12.07 21.53 14.90
CA ILE A 31 12.58 22.21 16.11
C ILE A 31 12.76 21.14 17.18
N GLU A 32 13.91 21.14 17.83
CA GLU A 32 14.25 20.17 18.87
C GLU A 32 14.18 20.83 20.25
N ILE A 33 13.51 20.12 21.18
CA ILE A 33 13.35 20.54 22.57
C ILE A 33 13.89 19.41 23.45
N ASP A 34 14.75 19.78 24.39
CA ASP A 34 15.16 18.85 25.45
C ASP A 34 14.09 18.84 26.54
N ASN A 35 13.29 17.80 26.57
CA ASN A 35 12.28 17.58 27.58
C ASN A 35 12.79 16.65 28.69
N HIS A 36 13.51 17.24 29.64
CA HIS A 36 14.11 16.53 30.79
C HIS A 36 14.96 15.30 30.38
N GLY A 37 15.82 15.49 29.40
CA GLY A 37 16.71 14.46 28.87
C GLY A 37 16.15 13.65 27.72
N THR A 38 14.87 13.84 27.36
CA THR A 38 14.23 13.23 26.20
C THR A 38 14.06 14.25 25.10
N LYS A 39 14.59 13.97 23.92
CA LYS A 39 14.44 14.84 22.78
C LYS A 39 13.02 14.80 22.22
N LEU A 40 12.34 15.93 22.18
CA LEU A 40 11.08 16.13 21.49
C LEU A 40 11.30 16.91 20.21
N THR A 41 10.80 16.39 19.10
CA THR A 41 10.77 17.11 17.81
C THR A 41 9.37 17.68 17.59
N VAL A 42 9.31 18.96 17.24
CA VAL A 42 8.09 19.63 16.79
C VAL A 42 8.31 20.22 15.41
N GLU A 43 7.26 20.31 14.61
CA GLU A 43 7.31 20.82 13.24
C GLU A 43 6.57 22.14 13.14
N VAL A 44 7.18 23.15 12.54
CA VAL A 44 6.58 24.47 12.34
C VAL A 44 5.41 24.37 11.37
N ALA A 45 4.21 24.69 11.85
CA ALA A 45 2.98 24.65 11.07
C ALA A 45 2.49 26.02 10.62
N GLN A 46 2.67 27.06 11.46
CA GLN A 46 2.18 28.42 11.21
C GLN A 46 3.10 29.46 11.83
N HIS A 47 3.18 30.64 11.17
CA HIS A 47 3.66 31.87 11.79
C HIS A 47 2.43 32.65 12.31
N ILE A 48 2.35 32.87 13.61
CA ILE A 48 1.16 33.48 14.25
C ILE A 48 1.34 34.94 14.65
N GLY A 49 2.41 35.58 14.27
CA GLY A 49 2.75 36.97 14.61
C GLY A 49 3.59 37.08 15.88
N ASP A 50 4.08 38.30 16.16
CA ASP A 50 4.88 38.63 17.36
C ASP A 50 6.13 37.73 17.53
N ASP A 51 6.76 37.38 16.43
CA ASP A 51 7.94 36.49 16.41
C ASP A 51 7.67 35.07 16.99
N VAL A 52 6.42 34.61 16.95
CA VAL A 52 5.99 33.31 17.45
C VAL A 52 5.62 32.37 16.30
N VAL A 53 6.08 31.13 16.37
CA VAL A 53 5.70 30.05 15.48
C VAL A 53 4.83 29.04 16.24
N ARG A 54 3.82 28.52 15.57
CA ARG A 54 2.98 27.45 16.09
C ARG A 54 3.44 26.13 15.48
N CYS A 55 3.73 25.16 16.37
CA CYS A 55 4.30 23.89 16.00
C CYS A 55 3.41 22.73 16.42
N ILE A 56 3.52 21.63 15.68
CA ILE A 56 2.88 20.36 16.00
C ILE A 56 3.94 19.37 16.51
N ALA A 57 3.65 18.78 17.68
CA ALA A 57 4.57 17.81 18.29
C ALA A 57 4.49 16.44 17.61
N MET A 58 5.65 15.80 17.49
CA MET A 58 5.80 14.45 16.91
C MET A 58 5.77 13.34 17.97
N SER A 59 5.79 13.71 19.23
CA SER A 59 5.61 12.79 20.37
C SER A 59 4.90 13.52 21.52
N THR A 60 4.82 12.90 22.70
CA THR A 60 4.13 13.51 23.83
C THR A 60 4.75 14.85 24.26
N THR A 61 3.90 15.80 24.60
CA THR A 61 4.29 17.11 25.15
C THR A 61 4.30 17.11 26.69
N ASP A 62 4.04 15.99 27.32
CA ASP A 62 4.03 15.86 28.78
C ASP A 62 5.38 16.27 29.37
N GLY A 63 5.34 17.11 30.36
CA GLY A 63 6.55 17.63 31.02
C GLY A 63 7.10 18.94 30.44
N LEU A 64 6.62 19.40 29.30
CA LEU A 64 7.02 20.71 28.78
C LEU A 64 6.52 21.84 29.66
N VAL A 65 7.37 22.84 29.84
CA VAL A 65 7.02 24.10 30.54
C VAL A 65 7.43 25.31 29.73
N ARG A 66 6.75 26.43 29.95
CA ARG A 66 7.12 27.71 29.36
C ARG A 66 8.56 28.09 29.71
N GLY A 67 9.23 28.71 28.76
CA GLY A 67 10.60 29.16 28.92
C GLY A 67 11.68 28.15 28.60
N MET A 68 11.31 26.89 28.33
CA MET A 68 12.25 25.90 27.81
C MET A 68 12.84 26.32 26.48
N ASP A 69 14.09 25.98 26.25
CA ASP A 69 14.79 26.24 24.99
C ASP A 69 14.27 25.32 23.87
N ALA A 70 14.12 25.90 22.70
CA ALA A 70 13.73 25.19 21.48
C ALA A 70 14.70 25.58 20.37
N ILE A 71 15.36 24.59 19.80
CA ILE A 71 16.46 24.80 18.82
C ILE A 71 15.90 24.54 17.42
N ASP A 72 15.94 25.57 16.56
CA ASP A 72 15.65 25.43 15.15
C ASP A 72 16.81 24.67 14.48
N THR A 73 16.50 23.51 13.90
CA THR A 73 17.49 22.70 13.16
C THR A 73 17.87 23.29 11.81
N GLY A 74 17.12 24.29 11.32
CA GLY A 74 17.31 24.93 10.02
C GLY A 74 16.83 24.10 8.83
N SER A 75 16.20 22.95 9.06
CA SER A 75 15.69 22.07 8.01
C SER A 75 14.42 21.32 8.45
N PRO A 76 13.61 20.79 7.51
CA PRO A 76 12.58 19.84 7.84
C PRO A 76 13.13 18.58 8.53
N ILE A 77 12.23 17.75 9.05
CA ILE A 77 12.57 16.42 9.57
C ILE A 77 13.32 15.65 8.49
N LYS A 78 14.46 15.05 8.85
CA LYS A 78 15.26 14.21 7.96
C LYS A 78 15.28 12.78 8.44
N VAL A 79 15.31 11.85 7.48
CA VAL A 79 15.38 10.42 7.74
C VAL A 79 16.62 9.81 7.08
N PRO A 80 17.18 8.74 7.67
CA PRO A 80 18.28 8.03 7.04
C PRO A 80 17.80 7.37 5.75
N VAL A 81 18.65 7.36 4.74
CA VAL A 81 18.38 6.74 3.45
C VAL A 81 19.56 5.86 3.03
N GLY A 82 19.30 4.82 2.25
CA GLY A 82 20.33 3.94 1.74
C GLY A 82 20.12 2.49 2.11
N ARG A 83 21.01 1.62 1.65
CA ARG A 83 20.90 0.16 1.84
C ARG A 83 21.00 -0.27 3.31
N GLU A 84 21.62 0.53 4.14
CA GLU A 84 21.75 0.30 5.59
C GLU A 84 20.41 0.34 6.31
N THR A 85 19.36 0.87 5.68
CA THR A 85 17.98 0.87 6.19
C THR A 85 17.24 -0.43 5.95
N LEU A 86 17.72 -1.28 5.05
CA LEU A 86 17.06 -2.56 4.73
C LEU A 86 17.03 -3.51 5.93
N GLY A 87 15.91 -4.17 6.12
CA GLY A 87 15.70 -5.09 7.24
C GLY A 87 15.48 -4.41 8.59
N ARG A 88 15.30 -3.09 8.60
CA ARG A 88 15.20 -2.29 9.83
C ARG A 88 13.79 -1.70 9.99
N ILE A 89 13.48 -1.35 11.22
CA ILE A 89 12.22 -0.67 11.57
C ILE A 89 12.54 0.71 12.13
N PHE A 90 11.88 1.73 11.57
CA PHE A 90 12.06 3.13 11.97
C PHE A 90 10.74 3.76 12.38
N ASN A 91 10.82 4.79 13.23
CA ASN A 91 9.72 5.74 13.41
C ASN A 91 9.78 6.85 12.34
N LEU A 92 8.88 7.82 12.41
CA LEU A 92 8.82 8.92 11.43
C LEU A 92 10.10 9.79 11.42
N LEU A 93 10.84 9.85 12.53
CA LEU A 93 12.08 10.60 12.63
C LEU A 93 13.30 9.84 12.10
N GLY A 94 13.09 8.61 11.64
CA GLY A 94 14.16 7.72 11.21
C GLY A 94 14.99 7.17 12.37
N GLU A 95 14.43 7.16 13.56
CA GLU A 95 15.03 6.49 14.72
C GLU A 95 14.66 5.02 14.72
N PRO A 96 15.62 4.12 14.97
CA PRO A 96 15.32 2.68 14.99
C PRO A 96 14.43 2.32 16.19
N VAL A 97 13.44 1.47 15.93
CA VAL A 97 12.53 0.94 16.94
C VAL A 97 12.61 -0.59 17.06
N ASP A 98 13.63 -1.18 16.44
CA ASP A 98 13.92 -2.62 16.43
C ASP A 98 14.94 -3.05 17.47
N GLU A 99 15.21 -2.23 18.47
CA GLU A 99 16.19 -2.46 19.56
C GLU A 99 17.65 -2.63 19.07
N LYS A 100 17.94 -2.20 17.85
CA LYS A 100 19.29 -2.21 17.27
C LYS A 100 19.86 -0.80 17.21
N GLU A 101 21.18 -0.71 17.07
CA GLU A 101 21.83 0.58 16.88
C GLU A 101 21.37 1.27 15.59
N ALA A 102 21.43 2.61 15.59
CA ALA A 102 21.11 3.41 14.41
C ALA A 102 22.04 3.03 13.24
N PRO A 103 21.50 2.87 12.03
CA PRO A 103 22.32 2.55 10.87
C PRO A 103 23.28 3.70 10.56
N GLN A 104 24.49 3.35 10.15
CA GLN A 104 25.49 4.32 9.70
C GLN A 104 25.22 4.64 8.22
N THR A 105 24.38 5.64 7.97
CA THR A 105 24.06 6.09 6.62
C THR A 105 24.89 7.30 6.24
N GLU A 106 25.28 7.39 4.97
CA GLU A 106 26.03 8.53 4.46
C GLU A 106 25.17 9.78 4.36
N GLU A 107 23.89 9.61 4.06
CA GLU A 107 22.95 10.71 3.84
C GLU A 107 21.68 10.57 4.69
N ARG A 108 21.12 11.74 4.99
CA ARG A 108 19.76 11.88 5.53
C ARG A 108 19.01 12.86 4.67
N TRP A 109 17.80 12.50 4.27
CA TRP A 109 16.98 13.31 3.37
C TRP A 109 15.77 13.92 4.10
N PRO A 110 15.37 15.15 3.75
CA PRO A 110 14.18 15.76 4.30
C PRO A 110 12.93 15.02 3.81
N ILE A 111 11.94 14.86 4.70
CA ILE A 111 10.69 14.19 4.36
C ILE A 111 9.76 15.06 3.48
N HIS A 112 9.92 16.36 3.52
CA HIS A 112 9.22 17.30 2.65
C HIS A 112 10.05 17.54 1.39
N ARG A 113 9.62 16.93 0.31
CA ARG A 113 10.28 16.99 -0.99
C ARG A 113 9.24 17.32 -2.06
N GLU A 114 9.69 17.99 -3.11
CA GLU A 114 8.86 18.23 -4.29
C GLU A 114 8.69 16.94 -5.09
N ALA A 115 7.54 16.81 -5.77
CA ALA A 115 7.32 15.76 -6.74
C ALA A 115 8.31 15.89 -7.92
N PRO A 116 8.66 14.79 -8.59
CA PRO A 116 9.46 14.86 -9.81
C PRO A 116 8.88 15.82 -10.83
N SER A 117 9.75 16.58 -11.50
CA SER A 117 9.33 17.51 -12.55
C SER A 117 8.74 16.75 -13.74
N TYR A 118 7.98 17.45 -14.57
CA TYR A 118 7.41 16.86 -15.78
C TYR A 118 8.46 16.21 -16.69
N GLU A 119 9.64 16.82 -16.78
CA GLU A 119 10.77 16.31 -17.58
C GLU A 119 11.40 15.04 -17.03
N GLU A 120 11.33 14.84 -15.72
CA GLU A 120 11.87 13.65 -15.06
C GLU A 120 10.91 12.45 -15.13
N GLN A 121 9.64 12.69 -15.36
CA GLN A 121 8.62 11.63 -15.40
C GLN A 121 8.66 10.86 -16.71
N THR A 122 8.45 9.56 -16.62
CA THR A 122 8.34 8.67 -17.77
C THR A 122 6.89 8.60 -18.24
N ALA A 123 6.66 8.88 -19.53
CA ALA A 123 5.35 8.78 -20.13
C ALA A 123 4.93 7.34 -20.51
N ALA A 124 5.85 6.38 -20.45
CA ALA A 124 5.57 5.00 -20.83
C ALA A 124 4.68 4.29 -19.81
N SER A 125 3.64 3.64 -20.30
CA SER A 125 2.78 2.77 -19.50
C SER A 125 3.32 1.34 -19.57
N GLU A 126 3.98 0.88 -18.51
CA GLU A 126 4.45 -0.49 -18.37
C GLU A 126 3.66 -1.23 -17.31
N VAL A 127 3.36 -2.50 -17.57
CA VAL A 127 2.75 -3.38 -16.58
C VAL A 127 3.82 -3.86 -15.61
N LEU A 128 3.56 -3.74 -14.31
CA LEU A 128 4.33 -4.41 -13.29
C LEU A 128 3.79 -5.84 -13.14
N GLU A 129 4.53 -6.81 -13.64
CA GLU A 129 4.16 -8.22 -13.50
C GLU A 129 4.33 -8.67 -12.04
N THR A 130 3.23 -9.09 -11.41
CA THR A 130 3.22 -9.52 -10.01
C THR A 130 3.42 -11.02 -9.82
N GLY A 131 3.22 -11.80 -10.87
CA GLY A 131 3.21 -13.26 -10.80
C GLY A 131 1.97 -13.86 -10.15
N ILE A 132 0.98 -13.03 -9.86
CA ILE A 132 -0.31 -13.42 -9.28
C ILE A 132 -1.37 -13.34 -10.37
N LYS A 133 -1.91 -14.49 -10.78
CA LYS A 133 -2.80 -14.63 -11.94
C LYS A 133 -3.98 -13.64 -11.93
N VAL A 134 -4.70 -13.57 -10.83
CA VAL A 134 -5.91 -12.73 -10.74
C VAL A 134 -5.57 -11.25 -10.88
N ILE A 135 -4.47 -10.80 -10.33
CA ILE A 135 -4.03 -9.42 -10.44
C ILE A 135 -3.57 -9.11 -11.86
N ASP A 136 -2.67 -9.91 -12.38
CA ASP A 136 -2.05 -9.65 -13.70
C ASP A 136 -3.05 -9.75 -14.85
N LEU A 137 -4.06 -10.62 -14.73
CA LEU A 137 -5.09 -10.75 -15.76
C LEU A 137 -6.15 -9.66 -15.69
N ILE A 138 -6.74 -9.47 -14.50
CA ILE A 138 -7.97 -8.69 -14.31
C ILE A 138 -7.70 -7.24 -13.93
N ALA A 139 -6.76 -7.02 -13.03
CA ALA A 139 -6.44 -5.70 -12.49
C ALA A 139 -4.93 -5.46 -12.47
N PRO A 140 -4.28 -5.46 -13.66
CA PRO A 140 -2.83 -5.34 -13.75
C PRO A 140 -2.34 -4.01 -13.14
N TYR A 141 -1.18 -4.07 -12.51
CA TYR A 141 -0.55 -2.93 -11.88
C TYR A 141 0.27 -2.13 -12.89
N LEU A 142 0.09 -0.83 -12.89
CA LEU A 142 0.93 0.10 -13.63
C LEU A 142 2.24 0.29 -12.85
N LYS A 143 3.37 0.07 -13.49
CA LYS A 143 4.67 0.40 -12.93
C LYS A 143 4.77 1.92 -12.70
N GLY A 144 5.05 2.30 -11.46
CA GLY A 144 4.95 3.70 -11.04
C GLY A 144 3.53 4.18 -10.75
N GLY A 145 2.56 3.27 -10.75
CA GLY A 145 1.16 3.55 -10.47
C GLY A 145 0.80 3.47 -9.00
N LYS A 146 -0.42 3.87 -8.71
CA LYS A 146 -1.01 3.88 -7.38
C LYS A 146 -2.17 2.89 -7.33
N ILE A 147 -2.03 1.88 -6.49
CA ILE A 147 -3.01 0.80 -6.38
C ILE A 147 -3.71 0.89 -5.02
N GLY A 148 -5.04 0.96 -5.04
CA GLY A 148 -5.84 0.85 -3.83
C GLY A 148 -6.10 -0.61 -3.48
N LEU A 149 -5.84 -0.99 -2.23
CA LEU A 149 -6.13 -2.31 -1.70
C LEU A 149 -7.28 -2.21 -0.71
N PHE A 150 -8.39 -2.85 -1.06
CA PHE A 150 -9.61 -2.87 -0.26
C PHE A 150 -9.83 -4.26 0.31
N GLY A 151 -10.28 -4.34 1.55
CA GLY A 151 -10.65 -5.61 2.17
C GLY A 151 -10.75 -5.49 3.68
N GLY A 152 -11.66 -6.28 4.25
CA GLY A 152 -11.83 -6.37 5.68
C GLY A 152 -10.76 -7.25 6.35
N ALA A 153 -10.94 -7.48 7.64
CA ALA A 153 -10.06 -8.38 8.39
C ALA A 153 -10.25 -9.85 7.93
N GLY A 154 -9.16 -10.60 7.94
CA GLY A 154 -9.18 -12.04 7.70
C GLY A 154 -9.34 -12.48 6.24
N VAL A 155 -9.11 -11.59 5.29
CA VAL A 155 -9.20 -11.91 3.84
C VAL A 155 -7.83 -12.13 3.17
N GLY A 156 -6.76 -12.20 3.94
CA GLY A 156 -5.41 -12.47 3.43
C GLY A 156 -4.66 -11.26 2.91
N LYS A 157 -4.99 -10.06 3.37
CA LYS A 157 -4.30 -8.81 2.98
C LYS A 157 -2.80 -8.88 3.25
N THR A 158 -2.40 -9.27 4.44
CA THR A 158 -0.98 -9.34 4.86
C THR A 158 -0.20 -10.35 4.03
N VAL A 159 -0.77 -11.53 3.79
CA VAL A 159 -0.15 -12.59 2.98
C VAL A 159 0.04 -12.13 1.54
N LEU A 160 -0.94 -11.44 0.97
CA LEU A 160 -0.84 -10.86 -0.36
C LEU A 160 0.29 -9.82 -0.45
N ILE A 161 0.39 -8.93 0.53
CA ILE A 161 1.47 -7.93 0.61
C ILE A 161 2.83 -8.62 0.65
N GLN A 162 3.00 -9.63 1.48
CA GLN A 162 4.25 -10.39 1.58
C GLN A 162 4.61 -11.10 0.28
N GLU A 163 3.63 -11.67 -0.42
CA GLU A 163 3.87 -12.32 -1.72
C GLU A 163 4.28 -11.31 -2.80
N LEU A 164 3.66 -10.12 -2.82
CA LEU A 164 4.08 -9.04 -3.70
C LEU A 164 5.53 -8.61 -3.42
N ILE A 165 5.91 -8.46 -2.17
CA ILE A 165 7.29 -8.14 -1.76
C ILE A 165 8.25 -9.25 -2.24
N ASN A 166 7.91 -10.50 -1.97
CA ASN A 166 8.71 -11.65 -2.38
C ASN A 166 8.92 -11.71 -3.90
N ASN A 167 7.85 -11.52 -4.66
CA ASN A 167 7.89 -11.60 -6.11
C ASN A 167 8.68 -10.44 -6.72
N VAL A 168 8.52 -9.22 -6.21
CA VAL A 168 9.30 -8.07 -6.66
C VAL A 168 10.78 -8.24 -6.34
N ALA A 169 11.11 -8.72 -5.15
CA ALA A 169 12.50 -8.97 -4.75
C ALA A 169 13.18 -10.05 -5.60
N ASN A 170 12.50 -11.18 -5.83
CA ASN A 170 13.09 -12.35 -6.50
C ASN A 170 13.06 -12.24 -8.01
N GLN A 171 12.05 -11.66 -8.62
CA GLN A 171 11.88 -11.60 -10.07
C GLN A 171 12.35 -10.29 -10.68
N HIS A 172 12.27 -9.19 -9.96
CA HIS A 172 12.63 -7.87 -10.46
C HIS A 172 13.87 -7.29 -9.78
N GLY A 173 14.40 -7.96 -8.74
CA GLY A 173 15.53 -7.47 -7.95
C GLY A 173 15.23 -6.18 -7.18
N GLY A 174 13.95 -5.86 -7.00
CA GLY A 174 13.47 -4.62 -6.42
C GLY A 174 13.47 -4.61 -4.90
N ILE A 175 13.29 -3.43 -4.36
CA ILE A 175 13.24 -3.14 -2.93
C ILE A 175 11.83 -2.71 -2.57
N SER A 176 11.40 -3.02 -1.35
CA SER A 176 10.10 -2.63 -0.82
C SER A 176 10.26 -1.75 0.41
N VAL A 177 9.35 -0.81 0.57
CA VAL A 177 9.19 0.00 1.77
C VAL A 177 7.76 -0.21 2.27
N PHE A 178 7.63 -0.65 3.50
CA PHE A 178 6.33 -0.79 4.15
C PHE A 178 6.14 0.33 5.17
N THR A 179 5.08 1.11 4.99
CA THR A 179 4.75 2.24 5.87
C THR A 179 3.45 1.95 6.61
N GLY A 180 3.55 1.76 7.92
CA GLY A 180 2.40 1.59 8.80
C GLY A 180 1.92 2.94 9.32
N VAL A 181 0.72 3.36 8.92
CA VAL A 181 0.12 4.63 9.31
C VAL A 181 -1.05 4.39 10.25
N GLY A 182 -0.88 4.70 11.53
CA GLY A 182 -1.91 4.55 12.54
C GLY A 182 -2.28 3.10 12.87
N GLU A 183 -1.35 2.17 12.62
CA GLU A 183 -1.54 0.75 12.91
C GLU A 183 -1.33 0.42 14.39
N ARG A 184 -1.86 -0.72 14.82
CA ARG A 184 -1.63 -1.23 16.17
C ARG A 184 -0.20 -1.76 16.29
N THR A 185 0.44 -1.49 17.43
CA THR A 185 1.80 -1.97 17.74
C THR A 185 1.95 -3.48 17.55
N ARG A 186 0.95 -4.24 17.98
CA ARG A 186 0.94 -5.70 17.82
C ARG A 186 0.99 -6.14 16.38
N GLU A 187 0.14 -5.53 15.52
CA GLU A 187 0.08 -5.86 14.09
C GLU A 187 1.40 -5.54 13.39
N GLY A 188 2.04 -4.43 13.74
CA GLY A 188 3.36 -4.07 13.22
C GLY A 188 4.45 -5.07 13.62
N ASN A 189 4.43 -5.55 14.85
CA ASN A 189 5.38 -6.55 15.33
C ASN A 189 5.12 -7.93 14.70
N ASP A 190 3.87 -8.32 14.56
CA ASP A 190 3.49 -9.56 13.88
C ASP A 190 3.97 -9.55 12.43
N LEU A 191 3.76 -8.45 11.71
CA LEU A 191 4.22 -8.29 10.34
C LEU A 191 5.74 -8.40 10.21
N TYR A 192 6.49 -7.77 11.12
CA TYR A 192 7.95 -7.88 11.14
C TYR A 192 8.42 -9.33 11.29
N ASN A 193 7.85 -10.06 12.24
CA ASN A 193 8.20 -11.46 12.48
C ASN A 193 7.82 -12.34 11.27
N GLU A 194 6.64 -12.15 10.70
CA GLU A 194 6.20 -12.87 9.51
C GLU A 194 7.10 -12.60 8.30
N MET A 195 7.52 -11.37 8.08
CA MET A 195 8.48 -11.02 7.03
C MET A 195 9.85 -11.67 7.25
N LYS A 196 10.28 -11.76 8.50
CA LYS A 196 11.53 -12.43 8.87
C LYS A 196 11.45 -13.93 8.57
N GLU A 197 10.34 -14.57 8.96
CA GLU A 197 10.10 -16.00 8.72
C GLU A 197 9.96 -16.34 7.24
N SER A 198 9.30 -15.48 6.48
CA SER A 198 9.14 -15.67 5.02
C SER A 198 10.38 -15.30 4.20
N GLY A 199 11.41 -14.72 4.82
CA GLY A 199 12.68 -14.40 4.15
C GLY A 199 12.66 -13.15 3.29
N VAL A 200 11.65 -12.27 3.43
CA VAL A 200 11.52 -11.02 2.63
C VAL A 200 12.05 -9.78 3.36
N LEU A 201 12.40 -9.90 4.64
CA LEU A 201 12.78 -8.77 5.47
C LEU A 201 14.03 -8.03 4.94
N ASP A 202 15.03 -8.77 4.44
CA ASP A 202 16.30 -8.21 3.97
C ASP A 202 16.15 -7.28 2.75
N LYS A 203 15.02 -7.31 2.08
CA LYS A 203 14.69 -6.47 0.93
C LYS A 203 13.65 -5.40 1.26
N THR A 204 13.35 -5.20 2.54
CA THR A 204 12.26 -4.34 2.98
C THR A 204 12.73 -3.36 4.05
N VAL A 205 12.29 -2.11 3.93
CA VAL A 205 12.39 -1.09 4.99
C VAL A 205 11.01 -0.96 5.64
N LEU A 206 10.95 -0.96 6.97
CA LEU A 206 9.71 -0.78 7.72
C LEU A 206 9.73 0.58 8.44
N VAL A 207 8.66 1.35 8.26
CA VAL A 207 8.50 2.67 8.91
C VAL A 207 7.13 2.70 9.57
N TYR A 208 7.09 2.85 10.89
CA TYR A 208 5.85 2.77 11.66
C TYR A 208 5.52 4.09 12.37
N GLY A 209 4.29 4.57 12.17
CA GLY A 209 3.63 5.56 12.99
C GLY A 209 2.41 4.91 13.62
N GLN A 210 2.49 4.58 14.91
CA GLN A 210 1.50 3.75 15.59
C GLN A 210 0.24 4.52 15.98
N MET A 211 -0.83 3.78 16.26
CA MET A 211 -2.14 4.32 16.61
C MET A 211 -2.11 5.23 17.86
N ASN A 212 -1.24 4.91 18.83
CA ASN A 212 -1.11 5.65 20.08
C ASN A 212 -0.21 6.89 19.99
N GLU A 213 0.44 7.12 18.87
CA GLU A 213 1.24 8.32 18.65
C GLU A 213 0.35 9.54 18.33
N PRO A 214 0.83 10.77 18.63
CA PRO A 214 0.06 11.97 18.34
C PRO A 214 -0.20 12.16 16.84
N PRO A 215 -1.20 13.00 16.48
CA PRO A 215 -1.60 13.15 15.08
C PRO A 215 -0.49 13.66 14.17
N GLY A 216 0.43 14.48 14.68
CA GLY A 216 1.60 14.91 13.91
C GLY A 216 2.46 13.76 13.42
N ALA A 217 2.72 12.78 14.30
CA ALA A 217 3.47 11.58 13.94
C ALA A 217 2.75 10.73 12.89
N ARG A 218 1.46 10.47 13.08
CA ARG A 218 0.65 9.68 12.14
C ARG A 218 0.50 10.37 10.79
N MET A 219 0.50 11.69 10.74
CA MET A 219 0.43 12.46 9.51
C MET A 219 1.75 12.44 8.72
N ARG A 220 2.89 12.37 9.39
CA ARG A 220 4.22 12.50 8.76
C ARG A 220 4.92 11.18 8.45
N VAL A 221 4.54 10.08 9.09
CA VAL A 221 5.18 8.78 8.88
C VAL A 221 5.11 8.32 7.42
N GLY A 222 4.02 8.59 6.72
CA GLY A 222 3.89 8.28 5.30
C GLY A 222 4.94 8.98 4.43
N LEU A 223 5.25 10.24 4.75
CA LEU A 223 6.28 11.00 4.07
C LEU A 223 7.67 10.43 4.36
N SER A 224 7.91 9.96 5.58
CA SER A 224 9.18 9.33 5.95
C SER A 224 9.46 8.07 5.13
N GLY A 225 8.49 7.18 5.04
CA GLY A 225 8.61 5.97 4.22
C GLY A 225 8.76 6.28 2.73
N LEU A 226 7.99 7.23 2.23
CA LEU A 226 8.09 7.68 0.83
C LEU A 226 9.47 8.25 0.51
N THR A 227 10.06 9.02 1.41
CA THR A 227 11.40 9.59 1.23
C THR A 227 12.45 8.49 1.14
N MET A 228 12.37 7.46 1.97
CA MET A 228 13.26 6.31 1.89
C MET A 228 13.11 5.56 0.55
N ALA A 229 11.89 5.42 0.07
CA ALA A 229 11.61 4.83 -1.24
C ALA A 229 12.18 5.68 -2.39
N GLU A 230 12.07 7.00 -2.31
CA GLU A 230 12.59 7.92 -3.32
C GLU A 230 14.10 7.83 -3.49
N TYR A 231 14.86 7.59 -2.42
CA TYR A 231 16.29 7.36 -2.52
C TYR A 231 16.63 6.17 -3.43
N PHE A 232 15.97 5.05 -3.22
CA PHE A 232 16.20 3.85 -4.04
C PHE A 232 15.79 4.06 -5.50
N ARG A 233 14.72 4.82 -5.76
CA ARG A 233 14.32 5.19 -7.12
C ARG A 233 15.31 6.12 -7.79
N ASP A 234 15.69 7.21 -7.11
CA ASP A 234 16.38 8.34 -7.73
C ASP A 234 17.91 8.18 -7.73
N VAL A 235 18.48 7.52 -6.73
CA VAL A 235 19.92 7.30 -6.59
C VAL A 235 20.35 5.93 -7.10
N GLU A 236 19.64 4.89 -6.72
CA GLU A 236 19.98 3.52 -7.09
C GLU A 236 19.27 3.01 -8.36
N GLY A 237 18.37 3.79 -8.92
CA GLY A 237 17.64 3.43 -10.14
C GLY A 237 16.77 2.17 -9.99
N GLN A 238 16.27 1.90 -8.78
CA GLN A 238 15.48 0.73 -8.48
C GLN A 238 14.00 0.92 -8.82
N ASP A 239 13.33 -0.20 -9.05
CA ASP A 239 11.88 -0.28 -9.04
C ASP A 239 11.44 -0.61 -7.61
N VAL A 240 10.85 0.37 -6.95
CA VAL A 240 10.47 0.28 -5.53
C VAL A 240 8.99 -0.01 -5.40
N LEU A 241 8.65 -0.93 -4.49
CA LEU A 241 7.28 -1.19 -4.10
C LEU A 241 7.03 -0.51 -2.74
N LEU A 242 6.12 0.45 -2.71
CA LEU A 242 5.77 1.20 -1.50
C LEU A 242 4.40 0.76 -1.00
N PHE A 243 4.34 0.25 0.22
CA PHE A 243 3.08 -0.05 0.90
C PHE A 243 2.74 1.04 1.90
N ILE A 244 1.50 1.48 1.89
CA ILE A 244 0.93 2.41 2.87
C ILE A 244 -0.29 1.74 3.49
N ASP A 245 -0.18 1.37 4.74
CA ASP A 245 -1.27 0.78 5.48
C ASP A 245 -1.52 1.59 6.76
N ASN A 246 -2.46 2.46 6.80
CA ASN A 246 -3.59 2.69 5.92
C ASN A 246 -3.63 4.16 5.49
N ILE A 247 -3.88 4.46 4.24
CA ILE A 247 -3.89 5.85 3.73
C ILE A 247 -4.99 6.71 4.36
N PHE A 248 -6.11 6.11 4.78
CA PHE A 248 -7.15 6.81 5.52
C PHE A 248 -6.64 7.43 6.83
N ARG A 249 -5.72 6.76 7.52
CA ARG A 249 -5.14 7.27 8.77
C ARG A 249 -4.30 8.51 8.57
N PHE A 250 -3.64 8.65 7.42
CA PHE A 250 -2.99 9.88 7.00
C PHE A 250 -3.99 11.05 6.92
N THR A 251 -5.10 10.84 6.26
CA THR A 251 -6.18 11.83 6.14
C THR A 251 -6.78 12.18 7.49
N GLN A 252 -7.07 11.18 8.31
CA GLN A 252 -7.63 11.37 9.66
C GLN A 252 -6.68 12.17 10.55
N ALA A 253 -5.39 11.84 10.56
CA ALA A 253 -4.39 12.60 11.31
C ALA A 253 -4.31 14.05 10.83
N GLY A 254 -4.40 14.28 9.52
CA GLY A 254 -4.47 15.62 8.94
C GLY A 254 -5.68 16.43 9.43
N SER A 255 -6.83 15.79 9.58
CA SER A 255 -8.04 16.46 10.14
C SER A 255 -7.86 16.83 11.61
N GLU A 256 -7.24 15.96 12.39
CA GLU A 256 -6.93 16.24 13.80
C GLU A 256 -5.95 17.41 13.94
N VAL A 257 -4.88 17.43 13.14
CA VAL A 257 -3.91 18.54 13.10
C VAL A 257 -4.59 19.85 12.70
N SER A 258 -5.44 19.82 11.68
CA SER A 258 -6.20 21.01 11.23
C SER A 258 -7.09 21.57 12.32
N ALA A 259 -7.77 20.71 13.07
CA ALA A 259 -8.59 21.12 14.22
C ALA A 259 -7.73 21.73 15.34
N LEU A 260 -6.58 21.14 15.65
CA LEU A 260 -5.65 21.67 16.65
C LEU A 260 -5.09 23.04 16.25
N LEU A 261 -4.93 23.31 14.96
CA LEU A 261 -4.49 24.61 14.44
C LEU A 261 -5.62 25.64 14.37
N GLY A 262 -6.85 25.27 14.73
CA GLY A 262 -8.00 26.15 14.71
C GLY A 262 -8.54 26.50 13.33
N ARG A 263 -8.26 25.69 12.33
CA ARG A 263 -8.80 25.86 10.97
C ARG A 263 -10.27 25.48 10.92
N MET A 264 -11.04 26.23 10.16
CA MET A 264 -12.46 25.91 9.94
C MET A 264 -12.59 24.61 9.17
N PRO A 265 -13.34 23.60 9.68
CA PRO A 265 -13.50 22.34 8.98
C PRO A 265 -14.33 22.50 7.71
N SER A 266 -14.04 21.65 6.73
CA SER A 266 -14.84 21.50 5.51
C SER A 266 -15.91 20.41 5.69
N ALA A 267 -16.43 19.86 4.60
CA ALA A 267 -17.47 18.83 4.63
C ALA A 267 -17.10 17.64 5.52
N VAL A 268 -18.05 17.16 6.32
CA VAL A 268 -17.90 16.00 7.22
C VAL A 268 -16.78 16.16 8.25
N GLY A 269 -16.37 17.39 8.52
CA GLY A 269 -15.34 17.69 9.53
C GLY A 269 -13.89 17.50 9.05
N TYR A 270 -13.67 17.22 7.78
CA TYR A 270 -12.32 17.12 7.22
C TYR A 270 -11.64 18.49 7.06
N GLN A 271 -10.32 18.46 6.96
CA GLN A 271 -9.51 19.65 6.74
C GLN A 271 -9.80 20.30 5.38
N PRO A 272 -9.78 21.63 5.27
CA PRO A 272 -9.95 22.31 3.98
C PRO A 272 -8.81 22.04 3.00
N THR A 273 -7.67 21.59 3.49
CA THR A 273 -6.45 21.28 2.74
C THR A 273 -6.34 19.80 2.32
N LEU A 274 -7.40 19.01 2.49
CA LEU A 274 -7.41 17.56 2.24
C LEU A 274 -6.87 17.21 0.85
N ALA A 275 -7.41 17.82 -0.18
CA ALA A 275 -7.01 17.54 -1.56
C ALA A 275 -5.55 17.92 -1.83
N THR A 276 -5.09 19.04 -1.28
CA THR A 276 -3.71 19.51 -1.41
C THR A 276 -2.72 18.59 -0.70
N GLU A 277 -3.05 18.17 0.52
CA GLU A 277 -2.21 17.25 1.30
C GLU A 277 -2.10 15.87 0.63
N MET A 278 -3.22 15.33 0.19
CA MET A 278 -3.25 14.06 -0.54
C MET A 278 -2.50 14.16 -1.86
N GLY A 279 -2.69 15.23 -2.62
CA GLY A 279 -2.00 15.48 -3.87
C GLY A 279 -0.48 15.59 -3.69
N ALA A 280 -0.02 16.30 -2.68
CA ALA A 280 1.39 16.46 -2.37
C ALA A 280 2.08 15.12 -2.06
N LEU A 281 1.40 14.21 -1.40
CA LEU A 281 1.89 12.85 -1.16
C LEU A 281 1.87 12.01 -2.45
N GLN A 282 0.74 11.96 -3.13
CA GLN A 282 0.50 11.05 -4.25
C GLN A 282 1.33 11.38 -5.50
N GLU A 283 1.55 12.67 -5.78
CA GLU A 283 2.32 13.10 -6.95
C GLU A 283 3.82 12.74 -6.87
N ARG A 284 4.33 12.48 -5.68
CA ARG A 284 5.70 11.98 -5.50
C ARG A 284 5.85 10.50 -5.89
N ILE A 285 4.75 9.77 -5.91
CA ILE A 285 4.70 8.33 -6.22
C ILE A 285 4.52 8.19 -7.72
N THR A 286 5.60 8.01 -8.45
CA THR A 286 5.58 7.93 -9.91
C THR A 286 6.84 7.25 -10.46
N SER A 287 6.79 6.90 -11.74
CA SER A 287 7.99 6.50 -12.50
C SER A 287 8.76 7.72 -12.97
N THR A 288 10.08 7.63 -12.88
CA THR A 288 11.00 8.60 -13.45
C THR A 288 11.89 7.95 -14.49
N ASN A 289 12.71 8.74 -15.17
CA ASN A 289 13.71 8.23 -16.09
C ASN A 289 14.85 7.44 -15.41
N LYS A 290 14.88 7.41 -14.08
CA LYS A 290 15.88 6.69 -13.27
C LYS A 290 15.34 5.37 -12.70
N GLY A 291 14.13 5.37 -12.22
CA GLY A 291 13.50 4.24 -11.57
C GLY A 291 12.01 4.47 -11.35
N SER A 292 11.37 3.62 -10.54
CA SER A 292 9.94 3.75 -10.27
C SER A 292 9.61 3.53 -8.80
N ILE A 293 8.51 4.15 -8.36
CA ILE A 293 7.81 3.79 -7.13
C ILE A 293 6.39 3.38 -7.52
N THR A 294 6.05 2.14 -7.26
CA THR A 294 4.67 1.64 -7.38
C THR A 294 4.11 1.51 -5.98
N SER A 295 2.97 2.12 -5.70
CA SER A 295 2.37 2.04 -4.37
C SER A 295 1.17 1.12 -4.31
N VAL A 296 1.09 0.36 -3.22
CA VAL A 296 -0.10 -0.38 -2.81
C VAL A 296 -0.57 0.24 -1.50
N GLN A 297 -1.73 0.88 -1.55
CA GLN A 297 -2.28 1.66 -0.45
C GLN A 297 -3.54 0.97 0.07
N ALA A 298 -3.50 0.51 1.32
CA ALA A 298 -4.71 0.02 1.96
C ALA A 298 -5.66 1.19 2.20
N VAL A 299 -6.90 1.04 1.77
CA VAL A 299 -7.92 2.08 1.86
C VAL A 299 -9.05 1.58 2.77
N TYR A 300 -9.28 2.31 3.85
CA TYR A 300 -10.45 2.15 4.69
C TYR A 300 -11.57 3.09 4.22
N VAL A 301 -12.77 2.56 4.09
CA VAL A 301 -13.95 3.32 3.67
C VAL A 301 -14.89 3.45 4.86
N PRO A 302 -14.99 4.64 5.51
CA PRO A 302 -15.86 4.83 6.66
C PRO A 302 -17.33 4.52 6.33
N ALA A 303 -17.96 3.66 7.14
CA ALA A 303 -19.35 3.24 6.97
C ALA A 303 -19.71 2.69 5.57
N ASP A 304 -18.71 2.15 4.85
CA ASP A 304 -18.84 1.68 3.46
C ASP A 304 -19.35 2.78 2.48
N ASP A 305 -19.18 4.05 2.85
CA ASP A 305 -19.60 5.19 2.04
C ASP A 305 -18.46 5.69 1.14
N LEU A 306 -18.49 5.30 -0.11
CA LEU A 306 -17.53 5.71 -1.14
C LEU A 306 -17.60 7.21 -1.46
N THR A 307 -18.64 7.90 -1.03
CA THR A 307 -18.79 9.35 -1.23
C THR A 307 -18.16 10.18 -0.12
N ASP A 308 -17.71 9.53 0.97
CA ASP A 308 -16.93 10.19 2.02
C ASP A 308 -15.71 10.89 1.40
N PRO A 309 -15.41 12.14 1.80
CA PRO A 309 -14.31 12.91 1.19
C PRO A 309 -12.93 12.24 1.23
N ALA A 310 -12.62 11.44 2.24
CA ALA A 310 -11.32 10.77 2.35
C ALA A 310 -11.13 9.70 1.27
N PRO A 311 -11.99 8.67 1.16
CA PRO A 311 -11.85 7.71 0.07
C PRO A 311 -12.05 8.35 -1.31
N ALA A 312 -12.99 9.28 -1.48
CA ALA A 312 -13.24 9.95 -2.74
C ALA A 312 -12.00 10.70 -3.26
N THR A 313 -11.29 11.41 -2.38
CA THR A 313 -10.04 12.10 -2.73
C THR A 313 -8.93 11.11 -3.07
N THR A 314 -8.84 10.00 -2.34
CA THR A 314 -7.86 8.94 -2.63
C THR A 314 -8.13 8.28 -3.98
N PHE A 315 -9.37 7.95 -4.30
CA PHE A 315 -9.76 7.32 -5.57
C PHE A 315 -9.34 8.13 -6.79
N ALA A 316 -9.35 9.45 -6.70
CA ALA A 316 -8.94 10.32 -7.80
C ALA A 316 -7.49 10.08 -8.24
N HIS A 317 -6.65 9.55 -7.37
CA HIS A 317 -5.23 9.28 -7.64
C HIS A 317 -4.94 7.82 -8.03
N LEU A 318 -5.88 6.90 -7.85
CA LEU A 318 -5.64 5.47 -8.07
C LEU A 318 -5.67 5.09 -9.55
N ASP A 319 -4.71 4.27 -9.96
CA ASP A 319 -4.62 3.68 -11.30
C ASP A 319 -5.28 2.30 -11.35
N ALA A 320 -5.30 1.59 -10.23
CA ALA A 320 -5.93 0.27 -10.11
C ALA A 320 -6.50 0.07 -8.72
N THR A 321 -7.48 -0.82 -8.61
CA THR A 321 -8.02 -1.27 -7.33
C THR A 321 -7.99 -2.79 -7.24
N THR A 322 -7.52 -3.29 -6.11
CA THR A 322 -7.55 -4.71 -5.76
C THR A 322 -8.53 -4.88 -4.59
N VAL A 323 -9.62 -5.57 -4.82
CA VAL A 323 -10.66 -5.79 -3.81
C VAL A 323 -10.58 -7.22 -3.29
N LEU A 324 -10.30 -7.36 -2.00
CA LEU A 324 -10.31 -8.65 -1.31
C LEU A 324 -11.71 -8.93 -0.77
N SER A 325 -12.28 -10.07 -1.13
CA SER A 325 -13.66 -10.45 -0.83
C SER A 325 -13.73 -11.53 0.23
N ARG A 326 -14.52 -11.28 1.26
CA ARG A 326 -14.80 -12.28 2.29
C ARG A 326 -15.61 -13.47 1.72
N GLN A 327 -16.48 -13.23 0.75
CA GLN A 327 -17.25 -14.28 0.09
C GLN A 327 -16.31 -15.25 -0.65
N ILE A 328 -15.33 -14.73 -1.38
CA ILE A 328 -14.34 -15.55 -2.08
C ILE A 328 -13.44 -16.30 -1.09
N ALA A 329 -13.02 -15.65 -0.01
CA ALA A 329 -12.27 -16.31 1.05
C ALA A 329 -13.07 -17.45 1.71
N SER A 330 -14.38 -17.28 1.90
CA SER A 330 -15.25 -18.34 2.46
C SER A 330 -15.40 -19.56 1.56
N LEU A 331 -15.14 -19.41 0.25
CA LEU A 331 -15.08 -20.52 -0.70
C LEU A 331 -13.72 -21.24 -0.69
N GLY A 332 -12.78 -20.79 0.13
CA GLY A 332 -11.44 -21.35 0.20
C GLY A 332 -10.54 -20.93 -0.98
N ILE A 333 -10.90 -19.89 -1.71
CA ILE A 333 -10.13 -19.38 -2.85
C ILE A 333 -9.21 -18.27 -2.38
N TYR A 334 -7.90 -18.50 -2.48
CA TYR A 334 -6.86 -17.54 -2.13
C TYR A 334 -5.84 -17.38 -3.27
N PRO A 335 -5.41 -16.14 -3.60
CA PRO A 335 -5.80 -14.88 -2.97
C PRO A 335 -7.29 -14.58 -3.22
N ALA A 336 -7.95 -14.04 -2.22
CA ALA A 336 -9.39 -13.77 -2.24
C ALA A 336 -9.74 -12.47 -2.99
N VAL A 337 -9.06 -12.21 -4.09
CA VAL A 337 -9.27 -11.05 -4.95
C VAL A 337 -10.56 -11.22 -5.74
N ASP A 338 -11.44 -10.23 -5.66
CA ASP A 338 -12.68 -10.23 -6.42
C ASP A 338 -12.43 -9.78 -7.86
N PRO A 339 -12.59 -10.68 -8.85
CA PRO A 339 -12.30 -10.36 -10.25
C PRO A 339 -13.34 -9.45 -10.91
N LEU A 340 -14.51 -9.28 -10.30
CA LEU A 340 -15.57 -8.42 -10.82
C LEU A 340 -15.53 -7.01 -10.23
N GLU A 341 -15.07 -6.87 -8.99
CA GLU A 341 -14.97 -5.58 -8.30
C GLU A 341 -13.60 -4.92 -8.43
N SER A 342 -12.57 -5.69 -8.77
CA SER A 342 -11.22 -5.16 -8.99
C SER A 342 -11.09 -4.57 -10.39
N THR A 343 -10.39 -3.44 -10.50
CA THR A 343 -10.27 -2.68 -11.75
C THR A 343 -8.85 -2.20 -11.99
N SER A 344 -8.52 -1.90 -13.24
CA SER A 344 -7.27 -1.24 -13.61
C SER A 344 -7.47 -0.36 -14.84
N ARG A 345 -6.91 0.86 -14.80
CA ARG A 345 -6.95 1.79 -15.93
C ARG A 345 -6.12 1.30 -17.12
N ILE A 346 -5.11 0.48 -16.88
CA ILE A 346 -4.24 -0.03 -17.95
C ILE A 346 -4.77 -1.32 -18.58
N LEU A 347 -5.89 -1.85 -18.14
CA LEU A 347 -6.55 -2.97 -18.82
C LEU A 347 -7.25 -2.46 -20.09
N SER A 348 -6.46 -2.21 -21.10
CA SER A 348 -6.90 -1.74 -22.43
C SER A 348 -6.04 -2.40 -23.51
N PRO A 349 -6.57 -2.58 -24.72
CA PRO A 349 -5.80 -3.21 -25.81
C PRO A 349 -4.48 -2.50 -26.13
N GLU A 350 -4.44 -1.18 -25.93
CA GLU A 350 -3.26 -0.35 -26.24
C GLU A 350 -2.08 -0.62 -25.30
N VAL A 351 -2.37 -1.01 -24.04
CA VAL A 351 -1.35 -1.23 -23.02
C VAL A 351 -1.01 -2.70 -22.87
N VAL A 352 -2.01 -3.56 -22.67
CA VAL A 352 -1.80 -4.98 -22.38
C VAL A 352 -1.81 -5.88 -23.63
N GLY A 353 -2.25 -5.36 -24.76
CA GLY A 353 -2.46 -6.10 -26.00
C GLY A 353 -3.86 -6.67 -26.12
N GLU A 354 -4.26 -6.96 -27.38
CA GLU A 354 -5.62 -7.40 -27.70
C GLU A 354 -5.96 -8.75 -27.06
N GLU A 355 -5.04 -9.72 -27.11
CA GLU A 355 -5.28 -11.06 -26.55
C GLU A 355 -5.54 -11.02 -25.04
N HIS A 356 -4.67 -10.35 -24.28
CA HIS A 356 -4.86 -10.19 -22.85
C HIS A 356 -6.19 -9.54 -22.52
N TYR A 357 -6.50 -8.44 -23.18
CA TYR A 357 -7.74 -7.70 -22.98
C TYR A 357 -8.97 -8.55 -23.24
N GLN A 358 -9.01 -9.29 -24.36
CA GLN A 358 -10.15 -10.16 -24.71
C GLN A 358 -10.32 -11.31 -23.73
N VAL A 359 -9.24 -11.94 -23.31
CA VAL A 359 -9.28 -13.04 -22.30
C VAL A 359 -9.81 -12.50 -20.97
N ALA A 360 -9.31 -11.35 -20.50
CA ALA A 360 -9.76 -10.75 -19.25
C ALA A 360 -11.26 -10.39 -19.30
N ARG A 361 -11.73 -9.80 -20.38
CA ARG A 361 -13.15 -9.46 -20.57
C ARG A 361 -14.04 -10.69 -20.66
N SER A 362 -13.58 -11.73 -21.32
CA SER A 362 -14.30 -13.01 -21.39
C SER A 362 -14.42 -13.68 -20.04
N VAL A 363 -13.35 -13.67 -19.24
CA VAL A 363 -13.37 -14.18 -17.85
C VAL A 363 -14.39 -13.41 -17.01
N GLN A 364 -14.36 -12.09 -17.07
CA GLN A 364 -15.30 -11.25 -16.33
C GLN A 364 -16.76 -11.51 -16.76
N SER A 365 -17.01 -11.63 -18.06
CA SER A 365 -18.34 -11.91 -18.61
C SER A 365 -18.90 -13.26 -18.12
N ILE A 366 -18.07 -14.30 -18.17
CA ILE A 366 -18.46 -15.65 -17.68
C ILE A 366 -18.74 -15.63 -16.18
N LEU A 367 -17.90 -15.00 -15.39
CA LEU A 367 -18.09 -14.89 -13.94
C LEU A 367 -19.31 -14.03 -13.58
N GLN A 368 -19.58 -12.97 -14.34
CA GLN A 368 -20.77 -12.14 -14.15
C GLN A 368 -22.05 -12.95 -14.44
N ARG A 369 -22.07 -13.70 -15.53
CA ARG A 369 -23.18 -14.57 -15.87
C ARG A 369 -23.39 -15.65 -14.80
N TYR A 370 -22.35 -16.24 -14.30
CA TYR A 370 -22.41 -17.20 -13.21
C TYR A 370 -23.02 -16.59 -11.95
N ARG A 371 -22.62 -15.37 -11.59
CA ARG A 371 -23.20 -14.65 -10.44
C ARG A 371 -24.72 -14.44 -10.60
N GLU A 372 -25.16 -14.08 -11.78
CA GLU A 372 -26.60 -13.92 -12.10
C GLU A 372 -27.38 -15.24 -12.01
N LEU A 373 -26.75 -16.34 -12.36
CA LEU A 373 -27.38 -17.67 -12.32
C LEU A 373 -27.39 -18.31 -10.93
N GLN A 374 -26.60 -17.81 -9.99
CA GLN A 374 -26.50 -18.43 -8.65
C GLN A 374 -27.83 -18.49 -7.90
N ASP A 375 -28.65 -17.46 -7.98
CA ASP A 375 -29.94 -17.43 -7.35
C ASP A 375 -30.90 -18.48 -7.95
N ILE A 376 -30.83 -18.63 -9.26
CA ILE A 376 -31.64 -19.66 -9.98
C ILE A 376 -31.18 -21.06 -9.56
N ILE A 377 -29.86 -21.29 -9.50
CA ILE A 377 -29.26 -22.55 -9.10
C ILE A 377 -29.65 -22.90 -7.66
N ALA A 378 -29.64 -21.94 -6.75
CA ALA A 378 -29.98 -22.12 -5.35
C ALA A 378 -31.46 -22.50 -5.13
N ILE A 379 -32.37 -21.98 -5.94
CA ILE A 379 -33.81 -22.18 -5.81
C ILE A 379 -34.29 -23.38 -6.61
N MET A 380 -33.86 -23.51 -7.85
CA MET A 380 -34.39 -24.46 -8.83
C MET A 380 -33.42 -25.60 -9.17
N GLY A 381 -32.15 -25.48 -8.81
CA GLY A 381 -31.12 -26.47 -9.14
C GLY A 381 -30.50 -26.28 -10.52
N MET A 382 -29.42 -27.02 -10.76
CA MET A 382 -28.67 -26.96 -12.02
C MET A 382 -29.46 -27.49 -13.23
N ASP A 383 -30.38 -28.44 -12.99
CA ASP A 383 -31.09 -29.13 -14.07
C ASP A 383 -32.04 -28.21 -14.84
N GLU A 384 -32.51 -27.16 -14.21
CA GLU A 384 -33.39 -26.15 -14.83
C GLU A 384 -32.68 -25.15 -15.74
N LEU A 385 -31.35 -25.16 -15.77
CA LEU A 385 -30.56 -24.28 -16.65
C LEU A 385 -30.59 -24.82 -18.10
N SER A 386 -30.52 -23.89 -19.05
CA SER A 386 -30.24 -24.26 -20.45
C SER A 386 -28.87 -24.91 -20.59
N ASP A 387 -28.66 -25.67 -21.65
CA ASP A 387 -27.37 -26.33 -21.91
C ASP A 387 -26.25 -25.31 -22.06
N GLU A 388 -26.52 -24.15 -22.63
CA GLU A 388 -25.58 -23.03 -22.72
C GLU A 388 -25.18 -22.50 -21.36
N ASP A 389 -26.17 -22.26 -20.47
CA ASP A 389 -25.91 -21.79 -19.10
C ASP A 389 -25.18 -22.83 -18.25
N LYS A 390 -25.48 -24.13 -18.43
CA LYS A 390 -24.74 -25.22 -17.78
C LYS A 390 -23.28 -25.21 -18.15
N LEU A 391 -22.98 -24.99 -19.43
CA LEU A 391 -21.61 -24.90 -19.93
C LEU A 391 -20.88 -23.70 -19.33
N ILE A 392 -21.54 -22.54 -19.30
CA ILE A 392 -21.02 -21.32 -18.67
C ILE A 392 -20.71 -21.54 -17.19
N VAL A 393 -21.61 -22.15 -16.45
CA VAL A 393 -21.42 -22.45 -15.02
C VAL A 393 -20.23 -23.39 -14.81
N ASN A 394 -20.09 -24.44 -15.60
CA ASN A 394 -18.97 -25.38 -15.50
C ASN A 394 -17.63 -24.67 -15.75
N ARG A 395 -17.55 -23.85 -16.77
CA ARG A 395 -16.34 -23.06 -17.07
C ARG A 395 -16.09 -21.99 -16.02
N ALA A 396 -17.11 -21.31 -15.52
CA ALA A 396 -17.00 -20.32 -14.47
C ALA A 396 -16.42 -20.91 -13.18
N ARG A 397 -16.84 -22.07 -12.77
CA ARG A 397 -16.32 -22.77 -11.60
C ARG A 397 -14.83 -23.11 -11.76
N LYS A 398 -14.41 -23.57 -12.94
CA LYS A 398 -13.00 -23.81 -13.26
C LYS A 398 -12.18 -22.54 -13.24
N ILE A 399 -12.69 -21.46 -13.85
CA ILE A 399 -12.07 -20.13 -13.85
C ILE A 399 -11.89 -19.65 -12.42
N GLN A 400 -12.94 -19.71 -11.61
CA GLN A 400 -12.90 -19.25 -10.22
C GLN A 400 -11.82 -19.96 -9.40
N ARG A 401 -11.70 -21.27 -9.55
CA ARG A 401 -10.65 -22.05 -8.89
C ARG A 401 -9.27 -21.79 -9.45
N PHE A 402 -9.15 -21.60 -10.76
CA PHE A 402 -7.88 -21.29 -11.41
C PHE A 402 -7.36 -19.88 -11.09
N LEU A 403 -8.22 -18.97 -10.61
CA LEU A 403 -7.80 -17.69 -10.05
C LEU A 403 -7.05 -17.85 -8.73
N SER A 404 -7.21 -18.95 -8.03
CA SER A 404 -6.40 -19.27 -6.85
C SER A 404 -4.98 -19.68 -7.25
N GLN A 405 -4.02 -19.47 -6.37
CA GLN A 405 -2.67 -20.00 -6.54
C GLN A 405 -1.95 -20.11 -5.20
N PRO A 406 -1.02 -21.05 -5.06
CA PRO A 406 -0.22 -21.17 -3.86
C PRO A 406 0.83 -20.07 -3.79
N PHE A 407 1.04 -19.50 -2.61
CA PHE A 407 2.02 -18.45 -2.37
C PHE A 407 3.29 -18.99 -1.69
N SER A 408 4.44 -18.51 -2.14
CA SER A 408 5.74 -18.88 -1.56
C SER A 408 5.84 -18.50 -0.08
N VAL A 409 5.30 -17.37 0.30
CA VAL A 409 5.31 -16.89 1.71
C VAL A 409 4.38 -17.70 2.62
N ALA A 410 3.47 -18.48 2.07
CA ALA A 410 2.52 -19.33 2.80
C ALA A 410 2.89 -20.81 2.84
N GLU A 411 4.01 -21.21 2.24
CA GLU A 411 4.42 -22.63 2.15
C GLU A 411 4.48 -23.34 3.51
N GLN A 412 4.96 -22.65 4.53
CA GLN A 412 5.07 -23.18 5.90
C GLN A 412 3.71 -23.52 6.51
N PHE A 413 2.67 -22.81 6.12
CA PHE A 413 1.31 -22.98 6.68
C PHE A 413 0.45 -23.91 5.84
N THR A 414 0.61 -23.88 4.53
CA THR A 414 -0.23 -24.63 3.59
C THR A 414 0.37 -25.95 3.17
N GLY A 415 1.69 -26.13 3.29
CA GLY A 415 2.43 -27.28 2.77
C GLY A 415 2.49 -27.32 1.24
N MET A 416 1.99 -26.29 0.56
CA MET A 416 2.00 -26.18 -0.90
C MET A 416 3.16 -25.29 -1.35
N LYS A 417 3.91 -25.76 -2.34
CA LYS A 417 4.97 -24.95 -2.94
C LYS A 417 4.37 -23.78 -3.71
N GLY A 418 4.84 -22.56 -3.40
CA GLY A 418 4.41 -21.34 -4.08
C GLY A 418 4.86 -21.28 -5.54
N THR A 419 4.08 -20.61 -6.35
CA THR A 419 4.33 -20.48 -7.79
C THR A 419 4.22 -19.03 -8.23
N TYR A 420 5.25 -18.52 -8.90
CA TYR A 420 5.19 -17.30 -9.68
C TYR A 420 4.71 -17.63 -11.08
N VAL A 421 3.62 -17.03 -11.52
CA VAL A 421 3.03 -17.33 -12.83
C VAL A 421 3.28 -16.15 -13.79
N PRO A 422 4.08 -16.32 -14.84
CA PRO A 422 4.24 -15.29 -15.85
C PRO A 422 2.91 -14.92 -16.52
N ILE A 423 2.73 -13.65 -16.89
CA ILE A 423 1.49 -13.16 -17.53
C ILE A 423 1.13 -14.02 -18.75
N ARG A 424 2.11 -14.37 -19.55
CA ARG A 424 1.91 -15.22 -20.75
C ARG A 424 1.21 -16.53 -20.41
N GLU A 425 1.65 -17.20 -19.35
CA GLU A 425 1.07 -18.46 -18.91
C GLU A 425 -0.33 -18.28 -18.32
N THR A 426 -0.56 -17.16 -17.63
CA THR A 426 -1.89 -16.79 -17.12
C THR A 426 -2.87 -16.60 -18.27
N ILE A 427 -2.53 -15.82 -19.28
CA ILE A 427 -3.37 -15.58 -20.46
C ILE A 427 -3.65 -16.91 -21.18
N ARG A 428 -2.63 -17.72 -21.43
CA ARG A 428 -2.78 -19.03 -22.09
C ARG A 428 -3.74 -19.93 -21.33
N GLY A 429 -3.56 -20.05 -20.02
CA GLY A 429 -4.37 -20.95 -19.19
C GLY A 429 -5.86 -20.56 -19.18
N PHE A 430 -6.16 -19.30 -18.98
CA PHE A 430 -7.55 -18.81 -18.99
C PHE A 430 -8.17 -18.89 -20.37
N LYS A 431 -7.41 -18.61 -21.42
CA LYS A 431 -7.88 -18.74 -22.81
C LYS A 431 -8.28 -20.18 -23.13
N GLU A 432 -7.46 -21.16 -22.74
CA GLU A 432 -7.76 -22.57 -22.96
C GLU A 432 -9.02 -23.02 -22.20
N ILE A 433 -9.25 -22.51 -20.98
CA ILE A 433 -10.48 -22.81 -20.22
C ILE A 433 -11.69 -22.23 -20.92
N ILE A 434 -11.61 -20.97 -21.37
CA ILE A 434 -12.71 -20.26 -22.06
C ILE A 434 -13.07 -20.96 -23.36
N GLU A 435 -12.09 -21.40 -24.13
CA GLU A 435 -12.27 -22.10 -25.40
C GLU A 435 -12.75 -23.55 -25.28
N GLY A 436 -12.82 -24.06 -24.04
CA GLY A 436 -13.35 -25.38 -23.75
C GLY A 436 -12.37 -26.52 -23.91
N LEU A 437 -11.09 -26.25 -24.06
CA LEU A 437 -10.05 -27.29 -24.22
C LEU A 437 -9.92 -28.20 -22.98
N HIS A 438 -10.43 -27.78 -21.84
CA HIS A 438 -10.36 -28.49 -20.57
C HIS A 438 -11.73 -28.73 -19.94
N ASP A 439 -12.79 -28.77 -20.76
CA ASP A 439 -14.17 -29.02 -20.28
C ASP A 439 -14.33 -30.41 -19.67
N ASP A 440 -13.50 -31.37 -20.07
CA ASP A 440 -13.47 -32.76 -19.58
C ASP A 440 -12.71 -32.93 -18.23
N LEU A 441 -11.98 -31.94 -17.78
CA LEU A 441 -11.24 -32.00 -16.52
C LEU A 441 -12.15 -31.63 -15.32
N PRO A 442 -11.94 -32.26 -14.14
CA PRO A 442 -12.69 -31.90 -12.95
C PRO A 442 -12.29 -30.51 -12.46
N GLU A 443 -13.25 -29.77 -11.90
CA GLU A 443 -12.99 -28.40 -11.38
C GLU A 443 -11.95 -28.37 -10.25
N SER A 444 -11.85 -29.44 -9.46
CA SER A 444 -10.88 -29.57 -8.38
C SER A 444 -9.42 -29.53 -8.85
N ALA A 445 -9.15 -29.89 -10.10
CA ALA A 445 -7.80 -29.86 -10.69
C ALA A 445 -7.29 -28.42 -10.87
N PHE A 446 -8.15 -27.43 -10.91
CA PHE A 446 -7.80 -26.02 -11.11
C PHE A 446 -7.53 -25.27 -9.81
N LEU A 447 -7.79 -25.89 -8.66
CA LEU A 447 -7.63 -25.24 -7.36
C LEU A 447 -6.16 -25.27 -6.91
N PHE A 448 -5.62 -24.12 -6.51
CA PHE A 448 -4.24 -23.95 -6.03
C PHE A 448 -3.17 -24.54 -6.93
N VAL A 449 -3.26 -24.21 -8.20
CA VAL A 449 -2.22 -24.50 -9.20
C VAL A 449 -1.67 -23.20 -9.77
N GLY A 450 -0.46 -23.21 -10.28
CA GLY A 450 0.14 -22.06 -10.96
C GLY A 450 -0.30 -21.99 -12.41
N THR A 451 0.27 -22.82 -13.27
CA THR A 451 -0.03 -22.85 -14.70
C THR A 451 -1.13 -23.84 -15.06
N ILE A 452 -1.67 -23.72 -16.27
CA ILE A 452 -2.65 -24.68 -16.78
C ILE A 452 -2.07 -26.09 -16.90
N ASP A 453 -0.78 -26.22 -17.17
CA ASP A 453 -0.11 -27.51 -17.25
C ASP A 453 -0.12 -28.24 -15.90
N GLU A 454 0.02 -27.52 -14.79
CA GLU A 454 -0.11 -28.08 -13.44
C GLU A 454 -1.52 -28.60 -13.17
N ALA A 455 -2.55 -27.90 -13.68
CA ALA A 455 -3.94 -28.38 -13.58
C ALA A 455 -4.16 -29.67 -14.35
N ILE A 456 -3.60 -29.78 -15.53
CA ILE A 456 -3.66 -30.99 -16.37
C ILE A 456 -2.97 -32.18 -15.67
N GLU A 457 -1.79 -31.96 -15.12
CA GLU A 457 -1.05 -33.00 -14.37
C GLU A 457 -1.80 -33.41 -13.10
N LYS A 458 -2.38 -32.48 -12.36
CA LYS A 458 -3.20 -32.76 -11.18
C LYS A 458 -4.42 -33.61 -11.53
N ALA A 459 -5.06 -33.34 -12.65
CA ALA A 459 -6.19 -34.13 -13.14
C ALA A 459 -5.76 -35.58 -13.52
N LYS A 460 -4.58 -35.75 -14.14
CA LYS A 460 -4.02 -37.06 -14.46
C LYS A 460 -3.67 -37.88 -13.23
N ALA A 461 -3.08 -37.23 -12.21
CA ALA A 461 -2.74 -37.90 -10.95
C ALA A 461 -4.00 -38.43 -10.23
N SER A 462 -5.07 -37.67 -10.23
CA SER A 462 -6.36 -38.06 -9.61
C SER A 462 -7.01 -39.27 -10.31
N LYS A 463 -6.79 -39.46 -11.63
CA LYS A 463 -7.28 -40.59 -12.39
C LYS A 463 -6.43 -41.84 -12.25
N GLY A 464 -5.18 -41.71 -11.78
CA GLY A 464 -4.28 -42.82 -11.56
C GLY A 464 -4.43 -43.53 -10.21
N ASP A 465 -5.15 -42.89 -9.28
CA ASP A 465 -5.45 -43.44 -7.96
C ASP A 465 -6.82 -44.12 -7.87
N GLU A 466 -7.62 -44.13 -8.95
CA GLU A 466 -8.85 -44.92 -9.13
C GLU A 466 -8.51 -46.21 -9.93
#